data_476d8bbe64049eb2f7c281d87017ecfb
#
_entry.id   476d8bbe64049eb2f7c281d87017ecfb
#
_cell.length_a   1.000
_cell.length_b   1.000
_cell.length_c   1.000
_cell.angle_alpha   90.00
_cell.angle_beta   90.00
_cell.angle_gamma   90.00
#
_symmetry.space_group_name_H-M   'P 1'
#
loop_
_entity.id
_entity.type
_entity.pdbx_description
1 polymer ?
#
loop_
_entity_poly.entity_id
_entity_poly.type
_entity_poly.pdbx_seq_one_letter_code
_entity_poly.pdbx_strand_id
1 'polypeptide(L)'
;VKSQGIENCSTLQKHGTLYETLDELSSDLRIAIIGLKGESNSNIGSHIEELLRTLNIPVLLVNKEFTPIDSILMAYDGSEYANKAIKIAKQNPIFPKVIRYIANVNKDTNISEKLLNEAKQLFANANIDVETASLNGDSVEALLTFQKENNIDIIAMGAYSHNRFRSAIFGSFTTKMLLNSQVPLLLFR
;
A
#
# COMPACT_ATOMS: atom_id res chain seq x y z
N VAL A 1 19.82 -5.31 13.49
CA VAL A 1 19.91 -4.22 12.51
C VAL A 1 21.35 -4.07 12.06
N LYS A 2 22.31 -3.78 12.97
CA LYS A 2 23.75 -3.69 12.61
C LYS A 2 24.33 -5.00 12.06
N SER A 3 23.84 -6.14 12.54
CA SER A 3 24.25 -7.47 12.04
C SER A 3 23.85 -7.75 10.59
N GLN A 4 22.98 -6.92 10.01
CA GLN A 4 22.52 -7.02 8.62
C GLN A 4 23.09 -5.91 7.72
N GLY A 5 24.16 -5.23 8.15
CA GLY A 5 24.86 -4.21 7.36
C GLY A 5 24.17 -2.84 7.32
N ILE A 6 23.21 -2.59 8.21
CA ILE A 6 22.56 -1.26 8.33
C ILE A 6 23.38 -0.43 9.33
N GLU A 7 24.20 0.48 8.81
CA GLU A 7 25.11 1.31 9.61
C GLU A 7 24.40 2.51 10.25
N ASN A 8 23.46 3.14 9.55
CA ASN A 8 22.74 4.32 10.02
C ASN A 8 21.40 3.91 10.65
N CYS A 9 21.42 3.61 11.94
CA CYS A 9 20.22 3.28 12.72
C CYS A 9 20.25 4.07 14.03
N SER A 10 19.15 4.75 14.32
CA SER A 10 18.90 5.43 15.59
C SER A 10 17.68 4.89 16.27
N THR A 11 17.67 4.93 17.61
CA THR A 11 16.51 4.57 18.43
C THR A 11 15.95 5.84 19.04
N LEU A 12 14.64 6.03 18.91
CA LEU A 12 13.92 7.14 19.52
C LEU A 12 12.86 6.56 20.45
N GLN A 13 12.90 6.98 21.72
CA GLN A 13 11.87 6.67 22.69
C GLN A 13 11.14 7.96 23.03
N LYS A 14 9.82 7.98 22.81
CA LYS A 14 8.95 9.12 23.13
C LYS A 14 7.78 8.66 24.00
N HIS A 15 7.27 9.59 24.80
CA HIS A 15 6.00 9.46 25.52
C HIS A 15 4.91 10.15 24.71
N GLY A 16 3.70 9.59 24.71
CA GLY A 16 2.56 10.08 23.93
C GLY A 16 1.99 9.02 23.00
N THR A 17 1.13 9.42 22.09
CA THR A 17 0.55 8.51 21.11
C THR A 17 1.54 8.27 19.95
N LEU A 18 1.45 7.09 19.35
CA LEU A 18 2.25 6.77 18.15
C LEU A 18 1.98 7.77 17.02
N TYR A 19 0.72 8.22 16.91
CA TYR A 19 0.31 9.22 15.94
C TYR A 19 1.04 10.55 16.10
N GLU A 20 1.03 11.16 17.29
CA GLU A 20 1.71 12.44 17.55
C GLU A 20 3.20 12.36 17.20
N THR A 21 3.83 11.24 17.57
CA THR A 21 5.24 11.02 17.27
C THR A 21 5.52 10.93 15.76
N LEU A 22 4.68 10.19 15.02
CA LEU A 22 4.88 10.03 13.58
C LEU A 22 4.49 11.28 12.79
N ASP A 23 3.51 12.06 13.26
CA ASP A 23 3.14 13.34 12.64
C ASP A 23 4.29 14.35 12.76
N GLU A 24 4.90 14.48 13.95
CA GLU A 24 6.08 15.32 14.17
C GLU A 24 7.26 14.94 13.24
N LEU A 25 7.44 13.65 12.98
CA LEU A 25 8.53 13.13 12.16
C LEU A 25 8.20 13.06 10.67
N SER A 26 6.95 13.29 10.29
CA SER A 26 6.43 12.98 8.95
C SER A 26 7.16 13.70 7.81
N SER A 27 7.69 14.92 8.05
CA SER A 27 8.50 15.67 7.09
C SER A 27 9.83 15.00 6.74
N ASP A 28 10.39 14.22 7.65
CA ASP A 28 11.69 13.58 7.52
C ASP A 28 11.58 12.11 7.08
N LEU A 29 10.36 11.56 7.09
CA LEU A 29 10.10 10.17 6.76
C LEU A 29 9.68 10.00 5.29
N ARG A 30 10.27 9.02 4.63
CA ARG A 30 9.84 8.58 3.29
C ARG A 30 8.76 7.50 3.35
N ILE A 31 8.72 6.72 4.42
CA ILE A 31 7.80 5.61 4.66
C ILE A 31 7.77 5.29 6.15
N ALA A 32 6.61 4.94 6.67
CA ALA A 32 6.48 4.30 7.97
C ALA A 32 6.28 2.79 7.80
N ILE A 33 6.98 1.98 8.59
CA ILE A 33 6.83 0.52 8.59
C ILE A 33 6.26 0.09 9.94
N ILE A 34 5.11 -0.58 9.92
CA ILE A 34 4.34 -0.91 11.12
C ILE A 34 3.92 -2.38 11.09
N GLY A 35 4.16 -3.09 12.19
CA GLY A 35 3.66 -4.45 12.37
C GLY A 35 2.15 -4.49 12.62
N LEU A 36 1.44 -5.37 11.90
CA LEU A 36 -0.01 -5.57 12.07
C LEU A 36 -0.37 -6.34 13.34
N LYS A 37 0.54 -7.16 13.85
CA LYS A 37 0.36 -7.95 15.08
C LYS A 37 1.30 -7.41 16.15
N GLY A 38 0.72 -6.81 17.20
CA GLY A 38 1.44 -6.56 18.45
C GLY A 38 1.29 -7.77 19.39
N GLU A 39 2.04 -7.78 20.49
CA GLU A 39 1.96 -8.81 21.54
C GLU A 39 0.60 -8.84 22.27
N SER A 40 -0.19 -7.78 22.18
CA SER A 40 -1.56 -7.72 22.70
C SER A 40 -2.57 -8.05 21.61
N ASN A 41 -3.44 -9.02 21.88
CA ASN A 41 -4.57 -9.43 21.03
C ASN A 41 -5.64 -8.32 20.79
N SER A 42 -5.27 -7.06 20.83
CA SER A 42 -6.18 -5.95 20.57
C SER A 42 -6.42 -5.81 19.05
N ASN A 43 -7.69 -5.66 18.71
CA ASN A 43 -8.19 -5.43 17.36
C ASN A 43 -7.26 -4.54 16.53
N ILE A 44 -6.86 -5.02 15.36
CA ILE A 44 -6.01 -4.38 14.35
C ILE A 44 -6.46 -2.92 14.03
N GLY A 45 -7.64 -2.52 14.51
CA GLY A 45 -8.39 -1.40 14.00
C GLY A 45 -7.95 -0.01 14.44
N SER A 46 -7.97 0.30 15.72
CA SER A 46 -8.05 1.71 16.12
C SER A 46 -6.77 2.52 15.90
N HIS A 47 -5.61 1.98 16.26
CA HIS A 47 -4.35 2.70 16.11
C HIS A 47 -3.88 2.80 14.64
N ILE A 48 -4.07 1.74 13.86
CA ILE A 48 -3.71 1.75 12.44
C ILE A 48 -4.65 2.67 11.66
N GLU A 49 -5.93 2.69 12.01
CA GLU A 49 -6.91 3.62 11.41
C GLU A 49 -6.52 5.08 11.67
N GLU A 50 -6.19 5.41 12.89
CA GLU A 50 -5.77 6.74 13.28
C GLU A 50 -4.51 7.16 12.52
N LEU A 51 -3.50 6.30 12.47
CA LEU A 51 -2.27 6.52 11.72
C LEU A 51 -2.53 6.74 10.23
N LEU A 52 -3.29 5.87 9.59
CA LEU A 52 -3.59 5.98 8.17
C LEU A 52 -4.48 7.18 7.84
N ARG A 53 -5.26 7.68 8.80
CA ARG A 53 -6.09 8.87 8.62
C ARG A 53 -5.27 10.15 8.62
N THR A 54 -4.15 10.16 9.27
CA THR A 54 -3.40 11.38 9.60
C THR A 54 -2.07 11.48 8.89
N LEU A 55 -1.37 10.36 8.67
CA LEU A 55 -0.09 10.37 7.99
C LEU A 55 -0.24 10.64 6.49
N ASN A 56 0.51 11.61 5.99
CA ASN A 56 0.60 11.95 4.57
C ASN A 56 1.75 11.24 3.84
N ILE A 57 2.38 10.26 4.50
CA ILE A 57 3.45 9.43 3.95
C ILE A 57 2.95 8.01 3.69
N PRO A 58 3.60 7.26 2.79
CA PRO A 58 3.29 5.84 2.62
C PRO A 58 3.49 5.04 3.90
N VAL A 59 2.59 4.10 4.17
CA VAL A 59 2.66 3.20 5.32
C VAL A 59 2.73 1.76 4.84
N LEU A 60 3.82 1.08 5.18
CA LEU A 60 3.99 -0.36 4.94
C LEU A 60 3.53 -1.13 6.18
N LEU A 61 2.46 -1.86 6.04
CA LEU A 61 1.94 -2.75 7.07
C LEU A 61 2.49 -4.15 6.87
N VAL A 62 3.23 -4.66 7.85
CA VAL A 62 3.86 -5.98 7.79
C VAL A 62 3.13 -6.96 8.70
N ASN A 63 2.81 -8.14 8.17
CA ASN A 63 2.01 -9.17 8.84
C ASN A 63 2.72 -10.50 9.00
N LYS A 64 3.95 -10.60 8.52
CA LYS A 64 4.76 -11.82 8.55
C LYS A 64 6.25 -11.49 8.72
N GLU A 65 7.08 -12.52 8.90
CA GLU A 65 8.52 -12.38 8.85
C GLU A 65 8.98 -11.80 7.51
N PHE A 66 10.10 -11.10 7.53
CA PHE A 66 10.68 -10.49 6.35
C PHE A 66 11.03 -11.54 5.29
N THR A 67 10.54 -11.29 4.09
CA THR A 67 10.99 -11.95 2.86
C THR A 67 11.42 -10.88 1.87
N PRO A 68 12.45 -11.15 1.02
CA PRO A 68 12.78 -10.23 -0.07
C PRO A 68 11.53 -9.87 -0.88
N ILE A 69 11.46 -8.65 -1.36
CA ILE A 69 10.34 -8.14 -2.16
C ILE A 69 10.86 -7.98 -3.58
N ASP A 70 10.47 -8.91 -4.45
CA ASP A 70 10.84 -8.95 -5.87
C ASP A 70 9.68 -8.52 -6.78
N SER A 71 8.46 -8.46 -6.25
CA SER A 71 7.26 -8.09 -7.02
C SER A 71 6.25 -7.28 -6.19
N ILE A 72 5.56 -6.35 -6.86
CA ILE A 72 4.54 -5.49 -6.26
C ILE A 72 3.30 -5.44 -7.14
N LEU A 73 2.12 -5.62 -6.55
CA LEU A 73 0.82 -5.40 -7.16
C LEU A 73 0.26 -4.05 -6.74
N MET A 74 0.00 -3.16 -7.67
CA MET A 74 -0.66 -1.88 -7.44
C MET A 74 -2.15 -2.00 -7.79
N ALA A 75 -3.02 -1.94 -6.79
CA ALA A 75 -4.46 -1.84 -7.00
C ALA A 75 -4.80 -0.42 -7.49
N TYR A 76 -5.34 -0.32 -8.70
CA TYR A 76 -5.56 0.97 -9.36
C TYR A 76 -7.02 1.12 -9.81
N ASP A 77 -7.68 2.14 -9.29
CA ASP A 77 -9.08 2.47 -9.58
C ASP A 77 -9.26 3.84 -10.27
N GLY A 78 -8.16 4.49 -10.65
CA GLY A 78 -8.16 5.84 -11.23
C GLY A 78 -8.40 6.96 -10.21
N SER A 79 -8.57 6.65 -8.91
CA SER A 79 -8.77 7.64 -7.88
C SER A 79 -7.55 8.55 -7.67
N GLU A 80 -7.78 9.68 -6.99
CA GLU A 80 -6.69 10.61 -6.63
C GLU A 80 -5.58 9.92 -5.83
N TYR A 81 -5.96 9.05 -4.89
CA TYR A 81 -4.98 8.31 -4.07
C TYR A 81 -4.21 7.27 -4.88
N ALA A 82 -4.87 6.57 -5.81
CA ALA A 82 -4.19 5.65 -6.71
C ALA A 82 -3.23 6.39 -7.66
N ASN A 83 -3.61 7.56 -8.16
CA ASN A 83 -2.74 8.43 -8.95
C ASN A 83 -1.56 8.97 -8.13
N LYS A 84 -1.79 9.34 -6.86
CA LYS A 84 -0.72 9.74 -5.92
C LYS A 84 0.28 8.59 -5.71
N ALA A 85 -0.22 7.35 -5.54
CA ALA A 85 0.62 6.16 -5.42
C ALA A 85 1.53 5.97 -6.64
N ILE A 86 0.98 6.08 -7.86
CA ILE A 86 1.75 6.02 -9.11
C ILE A 86 2.82 7.13 -9.14
N LYS A 87 2.45 8.37 -8.79
CA LYS A 87 3.39 9.49 -8.77
C LYS A 87 4.57 9.24 -7.82
N ILE A 88 4.28 8.75 -6.61
CA ILE A 88 5.32 8.41 -5.62
C ILE A 88 6.20 7.26 -6.13
N ALA A 89 5.61 6.21 -6.68
CA ALA A 89 6.33 5.07 -7.23
C ALA A 89 7.26 5.44 -8.40
N LYS A 90 6.90 6.46 -9.18
CA LYS A 90 7.74 6.98 -10.28
C LYS A 90 8.90 7.85 -9.80
N GLN A 91 8.61 8.77 -8.87
CA GLN A 91 9.57 9.79 -8.43
C GLN A 91 10.56 9.28 -7.40
N ASN A 92 10.11 8.41 -6.52
CA ASN A 92 10.85 7.84 -5.42
C ASN A 92 10.46 6.37 -5.25
N PRO A 93 10.95 5.47 -6.11
CA PRO A 93 10.60 4.08 -5.98
C PRO A 93 11.12 3.54 -4.64
N ILE A 94 10.20 3.15 -3.77
CA ILE A 94 10.54 2.51 -2.49
C ILE A 94 11.23 1.16 -2.78
N PHE A 95 10.81 0.52 -3.86
CA PHE A 95 11.35 -0.75 -4.36
C PHE A 95 11.82 -0.58 -5.82
N PRO A 96 13.07 -0.22 -6.08
CA PRO A 96 13.51 0.18 -7.44
C PRO A 96 13.64 -0.98 -8.42
N LYS A 97 13.86 -2.20 -7.96
CA LYS A 97 14.18 -3.36 -8.80
C LYS A 97 13.09 -4.43 -8.82
N VAL A 98 11.85 -4.10 -8.47
CA VAL A 98 10.76 -5.08 -8.41
C VAL A 98 10.00 -5.17 -9.73
N ILE A 99 9.44 -6.34 -10.02
CA ILE A 99 8.41 -6.54 -11.06
C ILE A 99 7.14 -5.82 -10.60
N ARG A 100 6.54 -5.03 -11.48
CA ARG A 100 5.37 -4.21 -11.15
C ARG A 100 4.15 -4.69 -11.92
N TYR A 101 3.12 -5.03 -11.18
CA TYR A 101 1.78 -5.31 -11.69
C TYR A 101 0.85 -4.16 -11.34
N ILE A 102 -0.01 -3.76 -12.27
CA ILE A 102 -1.11 -2.83 -12.02
C ILE A 102 -2.40 -3.57 -12.34
N ALA A 103 -3.28 -3.71 -11.35
CA ALA A 103 -4.57 -4.34 -11.54
C ALA A 103 -5.72 -3.38 -11.29
N ASN A 104 -6.72 -3.43 -12.16
CA ASN A 104 -8.02 -2.79 -11.98
C ASN A 104 -9.10 -3.86 -11.92
N VAL A 105 -9.99 -3.75 -10.94
CA VAL A 105 -11.15 -4.64 -10.81
C VAL A 105 -12.40 -3.86 -11.23
N ASN A 106 -12.97 -4.23 -12.37
CA ASN A 106 -14.16 -3.57 -12.90
C ASN A 106 -15.01 -4.57 -13.68
N LYS A 107 -16.34 -4.44 -13.57
CA LYS A 107 -17.29 -5.24 -14.37
C LYS A 107 -17.26 -4.87 -15.86
N ASP A 108 -16.96 -3.62 -16.16
CA ASP A 108 -16.79 -3.13 -17.53
C ASP A 108 -15.30 -3.18 -17.91
N THR A 109 -14.98 -4.14 -18.76
CA THR A 109 -13.61 -4.36 -19.26
C THR A 109 -13.06 -3.16 -20.04
N ASN A 110 -13.92 -2.42 -20.76
CA ASN A 110 -13.46 -1.26 -21.52
C ASN A 110 -13.00 -0.12 -20.58
N ILE A 111 -13.73 0.08 -19.48
CA ILE A 111 -13.33 1.05 -18.44
C ILE A 111 -12.03 0.62 -17.79
N SER A 112 -11.92 -0.67 -17.46
CA SER A 112 -10.70 -1.25 -16.86
C SER A 112 -9.50 -1.05 -17.76
N GLU A 113 -9.59 -1.44 -19.03
CA GLU A 113 -8.50 -1.33 -20.00
C GLU A 113 -8.08 0.12 -20.23
N LYS A 114 -9.04 1.05 -20.30
CA LYS A 114 -8.73 2.47 -20.40
C LYS A 114 -7.90 2.96 -19.21
N LEU A 115 -8.33 2.68 -17.99
CA LEU A 115 -7.60 3.05 -16.76
C LEU A 115 -6.21 2.43 -16.70
N LEU A 116 -6.10 1.15 -17.04
CA LEU A 116 -4.82 0.44 -17.06
C LEU A 116 -3.86 1.00 -18.10
N ASN A 117 -4.35 1.36 -19.29
CA ASN A 117 -3.55 1.98 -20.34
C ASN A 117 -3.06 3.37 -19.92
N GLU A 118 -3.91 4.19 -19.26
CA GLU A 118 -3.50 5.48 -18.69
C GLU A 118 -2.38 5.30 -17.65
N ALA A 119 -2.56 4.36 -16.71
CA ALA A 119 -1.55 4.05 -15.70
C ALA A 119 -0.23 3.55 -16.33
N LYS A 120 -0.31 2.65 -17.30
CA LYS A 120 0.86 2.13 -18.05
C LYS A 120 1.63 3.23 -18.73
N GLN A 121 0.95 4.17 -19.40
CA GLN A 121 1.60 5.33 -20.04
C GLN A 121 2.33 6.21 -19.04
N LEU A 122 1.73 6.42 -17.84
CA LEU A 122 2.39 7.18 -16.79
C LEU A 122 3.73 6.56 -16.37
N PHE A 123 3.84 5.24 -16.29
CA PHE A 123 5.08 4.54 -15.97
C PHE A 123 6.06 4.52 -17.14
N ALA A 124 5.57 4.29 -18.35
CA ALA A 124 6.39 4.29 -19.58
C ALA A 124 7.13 5.63 -19.77
N ASN A 125 6.47 6.77 -19.46
CA ASN A 125 7.09 8.10 -19.49
C ASN A 125 8.24 8.26 -18.46
N ALA A 126 8.41 7.34 -17.54
CA ALA A 126 9.51 7.28 -16.58
C ALA A 126 10.50 6.14 -16.87
N ASN A 127 10.39 5.46 -18.01
CA ASN A 127 11.14 4.27 -18.41
C ASN A 127 11.00 3.13 -17.37
N ILE A 128 9.81 2.93 -16.84
CA ILE A 128 9.49 1.88 -15.89
C ILE A 128 8.51 0.92 -16.55
N ASP A 129 8.90 -0.35 -16.65
CA ASP A 129 8.03 -1.40 -17.17
C ASP A 129 7.01 -1.83 -16.12
N VAL A 130 5.78 -2.06 -16.58
CA VAL A 130 4.68 -2.56 -15.76
C VAL A 130 3.83 -3.56 -16.54
N GLU A 131 3.36 -4.59 -15.86
CA GLU A 131 2.35 -5.51 -16.36
C GLU A 131 0.97 -5.06 -15.89
N THR A 132 -0.06 -5.23 -16.73
CA THR A 132 -1.42 -4.80 -16.41
C THR A 132 -2.38 -5.97 -16.40
N ALA A 133 -3.32 -5.98 -15.45
CA ALA A 133 -4.35 -7.01 -15.30
C ALA A 133 -5.73 -6.38 -15.12
N SER A 134 -6.64 -6.66 -16.05
CA SER A 134 -8.07 -6.37 -15.90
C SER A 134 -8.75 -7.53 -15.19
N LEU A 135 -9.25 -7.28 -13.99
CA LEU A 135 -9.86 -8.28 -13.13
C LEU A 135 -11.37 -8.02 -12.99
N ASN A 136 -12.12 -9.05 -12.64
CA ASN A 136 -13.57 -8.98 -12.45
C ASN A 136 -13.96 -9.63 -11.12
N GLY A 137 -15.15 -9.29 -10.59
CA GLY A 137 -15.69 -9.87 -9.37
C GLY A 137 -15.60 -8.96 -8.14
N ASP A 138 -15.53 -9.57 -6.94
CA ASP A 138 -15.28 -8.82 -5.71
C ASP A 138 -13.84 -8.31 -5.70
N SER A 139 -13.67 -7.03 -5.43
CA SER A 139 -12.34 -6.40 -5.57
C SER A 139 -11.29 -6.98 -4.62
N VAL A 140 -11.67 -7.39 -3.42
CA VAL A 140 -10.73 -7.98 -2.45
C VAL A 140 -10.32 -9.36 -2.91
N GLU A 141 -11.31 -10.21 -3.25
CA GLU A 141 -11.07 -11.57 -3.69
C GLU A 141 -10.25 -11.62 -4.97
N ALA A 142 -10.60 -10.80 -5.97
CA ALA A 142 -9.91 -10.74 -7.25
C ALA A 142 -8.44 -10.34 -7.10
N LEU A 143 -8.14 -9.31 -6.27
CA LEU A 143 -6.77 -8.86 -6.04
C LEU A 143 -5.94 -9.88 -5.26
N LEU A 144 -6.53 -10.52 -4.24
CA LEU A 144 -5.83 -11.54 -3.45
C LEU A 144 -5.59 -12.82 -4.25
N THR A 145 -6.54 -13.21 -5.10
CA THR A 145 -6.38 -14.35 -6.02
C THR A 145 -5.27 -14.07 -7.02
N PHE A 146 -5.29 -12.92 -7.68
CA PHE A 146 -4.25 -12.52 -8.63
C PHE A 146 -2.86 -12.45 -7.96
N GLN A 147 -2.78 -11.88 -6.76
CA GLN A 147 -1.55 -11.85 -5.97
C GLN A 147 -0.98 -13.25 -5.73
N LYS A 148 -1.86 -14.19 -5.32
CA LYS A 148 -1.46 -15.57 -5.02
C LYS A 148 -1.03 -16.35 -6.26
N GLU A 149 -1.78 -16.24 -7.36
CA GLU A 149 -1.49 -16.94 -8.63
C GLU A 149 -0.17 -16.49 -9.25
N ASN A 150 0.20 -15.23 -9.07
CA ASN A 150 1.44 -14.66 -9.59
C ASN A 150 2.57 -14.59 -8.55
N ASN A 151 2.39 -15.16 -7.35
CA ASN A 151 3.36 -15.15 -6.24
C ASN A 151 3.90 -13.75 -5.92
N ILE A 152 3.01 -12.75 -5.91
CA ILE A 152 3.40 -11.35 -5.68
C ILE A 152 3.65 -11.12 -4.18
N ASP A 153 4.73 -10.41 -3.85
CA ASP A 153 5.25 -10.29 -2.49
C ASP A 153 4.58 -9.19 -1.66
N ILE A 154 4.04 -8.14 -2.30
CA ILE A 154 3.45 -6.98 -1.65
C ILE A 154 2.30 -6.42 -2.48
N ILE A 155 1.27 -5.91 -1.82
CA ILE A 155 0.17 -5.18 -2.47
C ILE A 155 0.24 -3.71 -2.08
N ALA A 156 0.23 -2.81 -3.06
CA ALA A 156 0.13 -1.37 -2.89
C ALA A 156 -1.28 -0.89 -3.27
N MET A 157 -1.88 -0.03 -2.44
CA MET A 157 -3.23 0.47 -2.67
C MET A 157 -3.48 1.82 -2.00
N GLY A 158 -4.45 2.56 -2.49
CA GLY A 158 -4.99 3.74 -1.81
C GLY A 158 -5.76 3.32 -0.53
N ALA A 159 -5.53 4.01 0.57
CA ALA A 159 -6.16 3.67 1.84
C ALA A 159 -7.62 4.12 1.97
N TYR A 160 -8.09 5.05 1.13
CA TYR A 160 -9.40 5.72 1.24
C TYR A 160 -10.05 5.98 -0.13
N SER A 161 -10.10 5.00 -1.03
CA SER A 161 -10.86 5.14 -2.27
C SER A 161 -12.36 5.04 -1.99
N HIS A 162 -13.12 6.08 -2.42
CA HIS A 162 -14.58 6.14 -2.43
C HIS A 162 -15.29 6.14 -1.06
N ASN A 163 -15.38 7.27 -0.36
CA ASN A 163 -16.65 7.89 0.02
C ASN A 163 -16.48 9.16 0.86
N ARG A 164 -17.38 10.12 0.62
CA ARG A 164 -17.46 11.47 1.18
C ARG A 164 -17.81 11.56 2.68
N PHE A 165 -17.66 10.50 3.44
CA PHE A 165 -18.01 10.52 4.87
C PHE A 165 -16.76 10.73 5.71
N ARG A 166 -16.58 11.96 6.17
CA ARG A 166 -15.54 12.42 7.09
C ARG A 166 -15.57 11.77 8.49
N SER A 167 -16.46 10.82 8.74
CA SER A 167 -16.74 10.34 10.10
C SER A 167 -16.67 8.82 10.30
N ALA A 168 -16.30 8.04 9.32
CA ALA A 168 -16.34 6.59 9.50
C ALA A 168 -15.06 5.91 9.05
N ILE A 169 -14.46 5.15 9.99
CA ILE A 169 -13.84 3.85 9.84
C ILE A 169 -13.34 3.51 8.41
N PHE A 170 -12.18 2.91 8.26
CA PHE A 170 -11.68 2.33 7.02
C PHE A 170 -12.81 1.93 6.06
N GLY A 171 -12.73 2.30 4.80
CA GLY A 171 -13.65 1.76 3.81
C GLY A 171 -13.66 0.23 3.90
N SER A 172 -14.79 -0.38 3.68
CA SER A 172 -14.95 -1.85 3.76
C SER A 172 -13.88 -2.61 2.97
N PHE A 173 -13.40 -2.03 1.88
CA PHE A 173 -12.30 -2.57 1.06
C PHE A 173 -10.98 -2.61 1.83
N THR A 174 -10.52 -1.50 2.41
CA THR A 174 -9.26 -1.43 3.16
C THR A 174 -9.27 -2.37 4.36
N THR A 175 -10.37 -2.39 5.14
CA THR A 175 -10.54 -3.32 6.26
C THR A 175 -10.45 -4.78 5.82
N LYS A 176 -11.15 -5.15 4.75
CA LYS A 176 -11.11 -6.51 4.23
C LYS A 176 -9.72 -6.89 3.70
N MET A 177 -9.01 -5.98 3.03
CA MET A 177 -7.63 -6.21 2.61
C MET A 177 -6.71 -6.45 3.79
N LEU A 178 -6.81 -5.63 4.86
CA LEU A 178 -6.03 -5.79 6.09
C LEU A 178 -6.27 -7.13 6.79
N LEU A 179 -7.50 -7.60 6.80
CA LEU A 179 -7.87 -8.85 7.47
C LEU A 179 -7.51 -10.11 6.67
N ASN A 180 -7.50 -10.03 5.34
CA ASN A 180 -7.37 -11.21 4.47
C ASN A 180 -6.03 -11.30 3.75
N SER A 181 -5.25 -10.22 3.64
CA SER A 181 -3.94 -10.28 2.99
C SER A 181 -2.95 -11.09 3.80
N GLN A 182 -2.26 -11.99 3.10
CA GLN A 182 -1.15 -12.76 3.66
C GLN A 182 0.22 -12.17 3.30
N VAL A 183 0.24 -11.10 2.52
CA VAL A 183 1.44 -10.35 2.17
C VAL A 183 1.36 -8.93 2.74
N PRO A 184 2.50 -8.25 2.93
CA PRO A 184 2.52 -6.86 3.37
C PRO A 184 1.66 -5.94 2.48
N LEU A 185 1.08 -4.92 3.08
CA LEU A 185 0.28 -3.90 2.39
C LEU A 185 0.99 -2.55 2.44
N LEU A 186 1.23 -1.95 1.29
CA LEU A 186 1.74 -0.59 1.15
C LEU A 186 0.58 0.36 0.87
N LEU A 187 0.27 1.22 1.83
CA LEU A 187 -0.88 2.11 1.79
C LEU A 187 -0.47 3.54 1.47
N PHE A 188 -1.22 4.18 0.59
CA PHE A 188 -1.06 5.57 0.20
C PHE A 188 -2.31 6.38 0.54
N ARG A 189 -2.08 7.62 0.97
CA ARG A 189 -3.13 8.60 1.22
C ARG A 189 -2.95 9.87 0.40
#